data_ffb3b0f5fa8210018cec4156005b0c4a
#
_entry.id   ffb3b0f5fa8210018cec4156005b0c4a
#
_cell.length_a   1.000
_cell.length_b   1.000
_cell.length_c   1.000
_cell.angle_alpha   90.00
_cell.angle_beta   90.00
_cell.angle_gamma   90.00
#
_symmetry.space_group_name_H-M   'P 1'
#
loop_
_entity.id
_entity.type
_entity.pdbx_description
1 polymer ?
#
loop_
_entity_poly.entity_id
_entity_poly.type
_entity_poly.pdbx_seq_one_letter_code
_entity_poly.pdbx_strand_id
1 'polypeptide(L)'
;MNNTTDNNPAFDVLVIGSGAAGLSLALEMADKATVGVISKGELTEGSTYYAQGGIAAVLDETDTVESHIQDTLDSGAGLCDPDAVRFVVENGRIAIQKLIDLGVDFSRDPDPEKTGQEYHLTREGGHSHRRVIHAADATGRAVETTLVEKVQTTNNITLLDHHMAIDLIRDKRGDKRCIGAYALDIKNDRVIAYGAKAVVLATGGASKAYLYTSNPDGSTGDGIAMAWRAGANVANMEFTQFHPTCLFHPEAKSFLVTEAVRGEGGKLRLGN
;
A
#
# COMPACT_ATOMS: atom_id res chain seq x y z
N MET A 1 -33.64 14.75 29.70
CA MET A 1 -32.50 14.85 28.79
C MET A 1 -31.54 13.73 29.16
N ASN A 2 -31.63 12.58 28.49
CA ASN A 2 -30.78 11.44 28.77
C ASN A 2 -29.38 11.76 28.22
N ASN A 3 -28.43 11.99 29.12
CA ASN A 3 -27.01 11.95 28.81
C ASN A 3 -26.64 10.49 28.54
N THR A 4 -26.89 9.99 27.34
CA THR A 4 -26.11 8.88 26.82
C THR A 4 -24.73 9.48 26.52
N THR A 5 -23.79 9.25 27.42
CA THR A 5 -22.38 9.32 27.05
C THR A 5 -22.19 8.29 25.94
N ASP A 6 -22.32 8.72 24.69
CA ASP A 6 -21.90 7.95 23.55
C ASP A 6 -20.40 7.66 23.77
N ASN A 7 -20.11 6.46 24.26
CA ASN A 7 -18.75 5.95 24.34
C ASN A 7 -18.28 5.73 22.90
N ASN A 8 -17.92 6.82 22.23
CA ASN A 8 -17.28 6.74 20.94
C ASN A 8 -15.98 5.93 21.06
N PRO A 9 -15.79 4.94 20.22
CA PRO A 9 -14.57 4.13 20.27
C PRO A 9 -13.34 5.02 20.20
N ALA A 10 -12.35 4.76 21.02
CA ALA A 10 -11.09 5.49 21.04
C ALA A 10 -9.93 4.51 20.94
N PHE A 11 -8.94 4.88 20.15
CA PHE A 11 -7.72 4.10 19.89
C PHE A 11 -6.47 4.91 20.23
N ASP A 12 -5.37 4.24 20.48
CA ASP A 12 -4.08 4.92 20.48
C ASP A 12 -3.71 5.33 19.05
N VAL A 13 -3.92 4.43 18.09
CA VAL A 13 -3.65 4.67 16.67
C VAL A 13 -4.90 4.29 15.85
N LEU A 14 -5.36 5.18 15.00
CA LEU A 14 -6.40 4.91 14.01
C LEU A 14 -5.77 4.93 12.62
N VAL A 15 -5.79 3.78 11.94
CA VAL A 15 -5.28 3.60 10.59
C VAL A 15 -6.44 3.63 9.61
N ILE A 16 -6.37 4.49 8.61
CA ILE A 16 -7.39 4.60 7.55
C ILE A 16 -6.82 3.99 6.27
N GLY A 17 -7.29 2.81 5.94
CA GLY A 17 -6.85 1.99 4.81
C GLY A 17 -6.28 0.64 5.23
N SER A 18 -6.74 -0.42 4.59
CA SER A 18 -6.40 -1.83 4.88
C SER A 18 -5.43 -2.45 3.87
N GLY A 19 -4.76 -1.66 3.03
CA GLY A 19 -3.69 -2.17 2.16
C GLY A 19 -2.39 -2.46 2.94
N ALA A 20 -1.36 -2.93 2.23
CA ALA A 20 -0.07 -3.36 2.81
C ALA A 20 0.50 -2.36 3.83
N ALA A 21 0.46 -1.06 3.53
CA ALA A 21 0.98 -0.03 4.43
C ALA A 21 0.20 0.04 5.75
N GLY A 22 -1.13 0.03 5.67
CA GLY A 22 -1.99 0.13 6.86
C GLY A 22 -1.91 -1.11 7.73
N LEU A 23 -1.98 -2.30 7.15
CA LEU A 23 -1.92 -3.57 7.89
C LEU A 23 -0.54 -3.82 8.49
N SER A 24 0.54 -3.52 7.75
CA SER A 24 1.91 -3.63 8.29
C SER A 24 2.11 -2.71 9.49
N LEU A 25 1.65 -1.46 9.41
CA LEU A 25 1.71 -0.55 10.55
C LEU A 25 0.88 -1.05 11.74
N ALA A 26 -0.33 -1.56 11.49
CA ALA A 26 -1.19 -2.07 12.55
C ALA A 26 -0.50 -3.21 13.33
N LEU A 27 0.14 -4.13 12.62
CA LEU A 27 0.91 -5.23 13.23
C LEU A 27 2.11 -4.71 14.03
N GLU A 28 2.87 -3.76 13.52
CA GLU A 28 4.01 -3.15 14.22
C GLU A 28 3.61 -2.41 15.51
N MET A 29 2.40 -1.89 15.56
CA MET A 29 1.91 -1.13 16.72
C MET A 29 1.17 -1.97 17.75
N ALA A 30 0.70 -3.17 17.39
CA ALA A 30 -0.22 -3.97 18.22
C ALA A 30 0.31 -4.32 19.62
N ASP A 31 1.64 -4.52 19.75
CA ASP A 31 2.26 -4.81 21.05
C ASP A 31 2.39 -3.58 21.96
N LYS A 32 2.19 -2.38 21.40
CA LYS A 32 2.45 -1.10 22.08
C LYS A 32 1.22 -0.24 22.26
N ALA A 33 0.18 -0.51 21.48
CA ALA A 33 -0.97 0.39 21.34
C ALA A 33 -2.26 -0.37 20.97
N THR A 34 -3.40 0.22 21.28
CA THR A 34 -4.68 -0.19 20.70
C THR A 34 -4.83 0.44 19.32
N VAL A 35 -5.08 -0.40 18.30
CA VAL A 35 -5.13 0.03 16.91
C VAL A 35 -6.53 -0.22 16.32
N GLY A 36 -7.13 0.83 15.74
CA GLY A 36 -8.31 0.69 14.89
C GLY A 36 -7.90 0.75 13.42
N VAL A 37 -8.36 -0.18 12.59
CA VAL A 37 -8.13 -0.16 11.15
C VAL A 37 -9.46 0.00 10.43
N ILE A 38 -9.62 1.12 9.72
CA ILE A 38 -10.81 1.43 8.92
C ILE A 38 -10.59 0.99 7.48
N SER A 39 -11.51 0.18 6.95
CA SER A 39 -11.58 -0.20 5.53
C SER A 39 -12.93 0.16 4.93
N LYS A 40 -12.92 0.78 3.76
CA LYS A 40 -14.12 1.20 3.03
C LYS A 40 -14.98 0.02 2.55
N GLY A 41 -14.34 -1.10 2.25
CA GLY A 41 -14.97 -2.36 1.84
C GLY A 41 -14.42 -3.53 2.66
N GLU A 42 -14.38 -4.69 2.03
CA GLU A 42 -13.66 -5.85 2.56
C GLU A 42 -12.18 -5.50 2.77
N LEU A 43 -11.50 -6.14 3.73
CA LEU A 43 -10.11 -5.85 4.03
C LEU A 43 -9.17 -6.09 2.84
N THR A 44 -9.50 -7.07 2.01
CA THR A 44 -8.75 -7.44 0.81
C THR A 44 -9.09 -6.62 -0.43
N GLU A 45 -10.06 -5.70 -0.36
CA GLU A 45 -10.46 -4.88 -1.50
C GLU A 45 -9.57 -3.63 -1.60
N GLY A 46 -8.42 -3.79 -2.22
CA GLY A 46 -7.46 -2.69 -2.37
C GLY A 46 -6.42 -2.93 -3.45
N SER A 47 -5.66 -1.88 -3.79
CA SER A 47 -4.62 -1.95 -4.83
C SER A 47 -3.55 -3.00 -4.52
N THR A 48 -3.25 -3.26 -3.25
CA THR A 48 -2.29 -4.29 -2.84
C THR A 48 -2.73 -5.66 -3.34
N TYR A 49 -3.98 -6.05 -3.10
CA TYR A 49 -4.48 -7.37 -3.48
C TYR A 49 -4.38 -7.66 -4.98
N TYR A 50 -4.57 -6.64 -5.81
CA TYR A 50 -4.53 -6.76 -7.28
C TYR A 50 -3.15 -6.50 -7.88
N ALA A 51 -2.14 -6.17 -7.07
CA ALA A 51 -0.79 -5.94 -7.55
C ALA A 51 -0.15 -7.25 -8.05
N GLN A 52 0.27 -7.27 -9.31
CA GLN A 52 0.91 -8.42 -9.95
C GLN A 52 2.43 -8.40 -9.78
N GLY A 53 3.04 -7.21 -9.85
CA GLY A 53 4.48 -7.02 -9.76
C GLY A 53 5.05 -7.43 -8.40
N GLY A 54 6.36 -7.60 -8.35
CA GLY A 54 7.07 -7.93 -7.13
C GLY A 54 7.47 -6.70 -6.32
N ILE A 55 8.34 -6.91 -5.36
CA ILE A 55 8.88 -5.88 -4.47
C ILE A 55 10.38 -5.78 -4.71
N ALA A 56 10.87 -4.58 -5.03
CA ALA A 56 12.29 -4.34 -5.27
C ALA A 56 13.05 -4.19 -3.94
N ALA A 57 14.09 -5.01 -3.76
CA ALA A 57 15.03 -4.89 -2.64
C ALA A 57 16.38 -5.49 -3.03
N VAL A 58 17.46 -4.97 -2.43
CA VAL A 58 18.81 -5.52 -2.62
C VAL A 58 18.94 -6.79 -1.79
N LEU A 59 18.71 -7.94 -2.42
CA LEU A 59 18.76 -9.27 -1.80
C LEU A 59 19.96 -10.11 -2.27
N ASP A 60 20.49 -9.80 -3.44
CA ASP A 60 21.61 -10.49 -4.08
C ASP A 60 22.95 -9.81 -3.80
N GLU A 61 24.05 -10.59 -3.69
CA GLU A 61 25.40 -10.06 -3.44
C GLU A 61 25.99 -9.32 -4.65
N THR A 62 25.48 -9.56 -5.85
CA THR A 62 25.90 -8.88 -7.08
C THR A 62 25.28 -7.50 -7.26
N ASP A 63 24.29 -7.15 -6.44
CA ASP A 63 23.60 -5.87 -6.43
C ASP A 63 24.03 -5.02 -5.23
N THR A 64 23.86 -3.70 -5.33
CA THR A 64 24.20 -2.75 -4.27
C THR A 64 23.09 -1.78 -3.98
N VAL A 65 23.08 -1.27 -2.74
CA VAL A 65 22.16 -0.20 -2.30
C VAL A 65 22.33 1.04 -3.19
N GLU A 66 23.56 1.41 -3.51
CA GLU A 66 23.89 2.56 -4.35
C GLU A 66 23.36 2.41 -5.77
N SER A 67 23.47 1.20 -6.35
CA SER A 67 22.89 0.91 -7.68
C SER A 67 21.36 1.06 -7.65
N HIS A 68 20.69 0.56 -6.62
CA HIS A 68 19.23 0.69 -6.50
C HIS A 68 18.78 2.14 -6.27
N ILE A 69 19.55 2.91 -5.48
CA ILE A 69 19.30 4.35 -5.30
C ILE A 69 19.42 5.08 -6.63
N GLN A 70 20.50 4.81 -7.40
CA GLN A 70 20.71 5.47 -8.69
C GLN A 70 19.59 5.15 -9.68
N ASP A 71 19.21 3.87 -9.83
CA ASP A 71 18.10 3.45 -10.68
C ASP A 71 16.79 4.17 -10.32
N THR A 72 16.55 4.36 -9.00
CA THR A 72 15.35 5.04 -8.50
C THR A 72 15.38 6.53 -8.83
N LEU A 73 16.52 7.19 -8.64
CA LEU A 73 16.68 8.63 -8.94
C LEU A 73 16.55 8.90 -10.44
N ASP A 74 17.15 8.04 -11.27
CA ASP A 74 17.08 8.14 -12.73
C ASP A 74 15.63 7.97 -13.22
N SER A 75 14.92 6.96 -12.70
CA SER A 75 13.50 6.73 -13.02
C SER A 75 12.59 7.86 -12.54
N GLY A 76 12.93 8.48 -11.43
CA GLY A 76 12.18 9.60 -10.85
C GLY A 76 12.41 10.95 -11.54
N ALA A 77 13.38 11.02 -12.49
CA ALA A 77 13.61 12.17 -13.36
C ALA A 77 13.67 13.54 -12.63
N GLY A 78 14.27 13.56 -11.44
CA GLY A 78 14.45 14.77 -10.64
C GLY A 78 13.31 15.10 -9.66
N LEU A 79 12.26 14.28 -9.56
CA LEU A 79 11.16 14.46 -8.60
C LEU A 79 11.44 13.82 -7.24
N CYS A 80 12.42 12.92 -7.16
CA CYS A 80 12.73 12.20 -5.94
C CYS A 80 13.43 13.10 -4.91
N ASP A 81 13.10 12.91 -3.64
CA ASP A 81 13.93 13.33 -2.52
C ASP A 81 15.03 12.26 -2.31
N PRO A 82 16.32 12.58 -2.50
CA PRO A 82 17.40 11.60 -2.41
C PRO A 82 17.53 10.95 -1.02
N ASP A 83 17.26 11.69 0.06
CA ASP A 83 17.34 11.16 1.41
C ASP A 83 16.20 10.17 1.69
N ALA A 84 15.01 10.45 1.19
CA ALA A 84 13.88 9.53 1.26
C ALA A 84 14.14 8.25 0.45
N VAL A 85 14.70 8.38 -0.77
CA VAL A 85 15.08 7.23 -1.60
C VAL A 85 16.11 6.36 -0.86
N ARG A 86 17.16 6.97 -0.33
CA ARG A 86 18.20 6.26 0.43
C ARG A 86 17.59 5.49 1.61
N PHE A 87 16.78 6.17 2.40
CA PHE A 87 16.12 5.56 3.56
C PHE A 87 15.28 4.34 3.17
N VAL A 88 14.48 4.43 2.11
CA VAL A 88 13.64 3.33 1.65
C VAL A 88 14.47 2.16 1.14
N VAL A 89 15.48 2.42 0.31
CA VAL A 89 16.32 1.38 -0.29
C VAL A 89 17.15 0.65 0.77
N GLU A 90 17.78 1.37 1.70
CA GLU A 90 18.57 0.79 2.79
C GLU A 90 17.73 -0.13 3.72
N ASN A 91 16.44 0.17 3.89
CA ASN A 91 15.53 -0.62 4.72
C ASN A 91 14.78 -1.72 3.94
N GLY A 92 14.97 -1.81 2.62
CA GLY A 92 14.22 -2.74 1.77
C GLY A 92 14.39 -4.22 2.17
N ARG A 93 15.62 -4.66 2.43
CA ARG A 93 15.92 -6.04 2.88
C ARG A 93 15.20 -6.38 4.20
N ILE A 94 15.20 -5.44 5.15
CA ILE A 94 14.54 -5.62 6.46
C ILE A 94 13.02 -5.74 6.27
N ALA A 95 12.45 -4.92 5.41
CA ALA A 95 11.01 -4.96 5.11
C ALA A 95 10.59 -6.29 4.46
N ILE A 96 11.37 -6.81 3.52
CA ILE A 96 11.13 -8.13 2.92
C ILE A 96 11.24 -9.23 3.97
N GLN A 97 12.27 -9.20 4.82
CA GLN A 97 12.43 -10.22 5.87
C GLN A 97 11.22 -10.25 6.81
N LYS A 98 10.67 -9.10 7.19
CA LYS A 98 9.46 -9.03 8.00
C LYS A 98 8.26 -9.70 7.31
N LEU A 99 8.08 -9.52 6.01
CA LEU A 99 7.01 -10.18 5.25
C LEU A 99 7.20 -11.71 5.24
N ILE A 100 8.44 -12.17 5.07
CA ILE A 100 8.80 -13.60 5.16
C ILE A 100 8.49 -14.15 6.55
N ASP A 101 8.90 -13.46 7.61
CA ASP A 101 8.66 -13.85 9.00
C ASP A 101 7.16 -13.88 9.34
N LEU A 102 6.36 -13.04 8.72
CA LEU A 102 4.90 -13.07 8.79
C LEU A 102 4.28 -14.26 8.04
N GLY A 103 5.03 -14.89 7.13
CA GLY A 103 4.60 -16.08 6.38
C GLY A 103 4.24 -15.82 4.92
N VAL A 104 4.65 -14.70 4.34
CA VAL A 104 4.48 -14.49 2.89
C VAL A 104 5.36 -15.48 2.14
N ASP A 105 4.74 -16.30 1.29
CA ASP A 105 5.40 -17.34 0.50
C ASP A 105 5.87 -16.76 -0.84
N PHE A 106 7.11 -16.29 -0.87
CA PHE A 106 7.76 -15.83 -2.09
C PHE A 106 8.31 -17.00 -2.92
N SER A 107 8.34 -16.83 -4.23
CA SER A 107 8.86 -17.83 -5.17
C SER A 107 10.33 -18.13 -4.89
N ARG A 108 10.63 -19.43 -4.70
CA ARG A 108 12.01 -19.90 -4.48
C ARG A 108 12.78 -19.97 -5.79
N ASP A 109 14.10 -19.81 -5.72
CA ASP A 109 14.95 -20.06 -6.89
C ASP A 109 14.90 -21.56 -7.26
N PRO A 110 14.75 -21.90 -8.54
CA PRO A 110 14.67 -23.30 -8.96
C PRO A 110 16.00 -24.05 -8.85
N ASP A 111 17.14 -23.34 -8.77
CA ASP A 111 18.49 -23.93 -8.68
C ASP A 111 19.38 -23.11 -7.74
N PRO A 112 19.07 -23.11 -6.41
CA PRO A 112 19.77 -22.27 -5.44
C PRO A 112 21.26 -22.66 -5.26
N GLU A 113 21.64 -23.90 -5.57
CA GLU A 113 23.03 -24.32 -5.53
C GLU A 113 23.88 -23.66 -6.63
N LYS A 114 23.28 -23.41 -7.78
CA LYS A 114 23.94 -22.78 -8.91
C LYS A 114 23.90 -21.25 -8.84
N THR A 115 22.79 -20.68 -8.43
CA THR A 115 22.60 -19.23 -8.36
C THR A 115 23.13 -18.61 -7.08
N GLY A 116 23.22 -19.37 -5.99
CA GLY A 116 23.52 -18.86 -4.66
C GLY A 116 22.34 -18.09 -4.02
N GLN A 117 21.18 -18.10 -4.65
CA GLN A 117 20.01 -17.33 -4.22
C GLN A 117 18.93 -18.24 -3.65
N GLU A 118 18.32 -17.84 -2.53
CA GLU A 118 17.20 -18.56 -1.93
C GLU A 118 15.88 -18.29 -2.69
N TYR A 119 15.68 -17.06 -3.15
CA TYR A 119 14.48 -16.60 -3.84
C TYR A 119 14.75 -16.29 -5.29
N HIS A 120 13.78 -16.58 -6.15
CA HIS A 120 13.83 -16.19 -7.54
C HIS A 120 13.60 -14.67 -7.66
N LEU A 121 14.59 -13.99 -8.27
CA LEU A 121 14.55 -12.55 -8.49
C LEU A 121 14.34 -12.24 -9.97
N THR A 122 13.40 -11.35 -10.27
CA THR A 122 13.17 -10.82 -11.61
C THR A 122 13.76 -9.41 -11.76
N ARG A 123 13.84 -8.96 -13.01
CA ARG A 123 14.18 -7.60 -13.35
C ARG A 123 12.99 -6.97 -14.04
N GLU A 124 12.52 -5.86 -13.51
CA GLU A 124 11.47 -5.05 -14.11
C GLU A 124 12.05 -3.79 -14.76
N GLY A 125 11.22 -2.99 -15.43
CA GLY A 125 11.63 -1.75 -16.08
C GLY A 125 12.26 -0.76 -15.10
N GLY A 126 13.31 -0.06 -15.50
CA GLY A 126 14.02 0.91 -14.65
C GLY A 126 15.07 0.30 -13.72
N HIS A 127 15.13 -1.04 -13.58
CA HIS A 127 16.13 -1.71 -12.75
C HIS A 127 17.34 -2.19 -13.56
N SER A 128 18.55 -1.92 -13.08
CA SER A 128 19.80 -2.42 -13.68
C SER A 128 20.11 -3.86 -13.27
N HIS A 129 19.60 -4.33 -12.12
CA HIS A 129 19.81 -5.67 -11.57
C HIS A 129 18.52 -6.45 -11.36
N ARG A 130 18.62 -7.77 -11.22
CA ARG A 130 17.53 -8.62 -10.75
C ARG A 130 17.39 -8.45 -9.24
N ARG A 131 16.42 -7.67 -8.80
CA ARG A 131 16.19 -7.36 -7.39
C ARG A 131 14.72 -7.41 -6.98
N VAL A 132 13.86 -7.85 -7.87
CA VAL A 132 12.43 -7.88 -7.62
C VAL A 132 12.03 -9.27 -7.16
N ILE A 133 11.75 -9.41 -5.85
CA ILE A 133 11.20 -10.64 -5.25
C ILE A 133 9.69 -10.69 -5.53
N HIS A 134 9.16 -11.88 -5.81
CA HIS A 134 7.77 -12.03 -6.20
C HIS A 134 7.16 -13.34 -5.70
N ALA A 135 5.83 -13.43 -5.70
CA ALA A 135 5.08 -14.66 -5.45
C ALA A 135 4.26 -14.99 -6.71
N ALA A 136 4.83 -15.78 -7.60
CA ALA A 136 4.34 -16.04 -8.96
C ALA A 136 3.99 -14.71 -9.68
N ASP A 137 2.75 -14.56 -10.18
CA ASP A 137 2.21 -13.35 -10.82
C ASP A 137 1.15 -12.66 -9.95
N ALA A 138 1.15 -12.92 -8.64
CA ALA A 138 0.15 -12.46 -7.69
C ALA A 138 0.76 -12.05 -6.34
N THR A 139 1.90 -11.35 -6.38
CA THR A 139 2.65 -10.95 -5.18
C THR A 139 1.79 -10.16 -4.21
N GLY A 140 1.01 -9.22 -4.72
CA GLY A 140 0.12 -8.42 -3.89
C GLY A 140 -0.93 -9.25 -3.16
N ARG A 141 -1.49 -10.27 -3.81
CA ARG A 141 -2.44 -11.20 -3.17
C ARG A 141 -1.77 -11.97 -2.03
N ALA A 142 -0.57 -12.52 -2.26
CA ALA A 142 0.16 -13.27 -1.23
C ALA A 142 0.44 -12.37 -0.01
N VAL A 143 0.93 -11.16 -0.23
CA VAL A 143 1.19 -10.18 0.83
C VAL A 143 -0.09 -9.81 1.56
N GLU A 144 -1.13 -9.40 0.85
CA GLU A 144 -2.38 -8.91 1.46
C GLU A 144 -3.09 -10.01 2.26
N THR A 145 -3.21 -11.22 1.70
CA THR A 145 -3.84 -12.34 2.40
C THR A 145 -3.12 -12.66 3.70
N THR A 146 -1.78 -12.74 3.66
CA THR A 146 -0.97 -12.99 4.86
C THR A 146 -1.15 -11.90 5.90
N LEU A 147 -1.12 -10.62 5.51
CA LEU A 147 -1.30 -9.51 6.44
C LEU A 147 -2.71 -9.51 7.06
N VAL A 148 -3.75 -9.77 6.26
CA VAL A 148 -5.13 -9.87 6.75
C VAL A 148 -5.29 -10.99 7.76
N GLU A 149 -4.77 -12.19 7.48
CA GLU A 149 -4.80 -13.32 8.41
C GLU A 149 -4.10 -12.98 9.74
N LYS A 150 -2.97 -12.28 9.68
CA LYS A 150 -2.23 -11.86 10.88
C LYS A 150 -3.00 -10.84 11.70
N VAL A 151 -3.53 -9.77 11.10
CA VAL A 151 -4.28 -8.75 11.84
C VAL A 151 -5.57 -9.30 12.45
N GLN A 152 -6.23 -10.28 11.80
CA GLN A 152 -7.43 -10.93 12.33
C GLN A 152 -7.17 -11.74 13.61
N THR A 153 -5.95 -12.24 13.79
CA THR A 153 -5.55 -13.05 14.93
C THR A 153 -4.71 -12.29 15.96
N THR A 154 -4.37 -11.04 15.68
CA THR A 154 -3.54 -10.21 16.58
C THR A 154 -4.41 -9.45 17.58
N ASN A 155 -4.09 -9.58 18.86
CA ASN A 155 -4.74 -8.81 19.92
C ASN A 155 -4.45 -7.30 19.74
N ASN A 156 -5.30 -6.44 20.35
CA ASN A 156 -5.20 -4.98 20.31
C ASN A 156 -5.45 -4.35 18.94
N ILE A 157 -5.80 -5.12 17.90
CA ILE A 157 -6.25 -4.60 16.60
C ILE A 157 -7.77 -4.79 16.49
N THR A 158 -8.48 -3.70 16.23
CA THR A 158 -9.91 -3.71 15.90
C THR A 158 -10.09 -3.40 14.43
N LEU A 159 -10.68 -4.34 13.70
CA LEU A 159 -10.94 -4.19 12.27
C LEU A 159 -12.35 -3.61 12.07
N LEU A 160 -12.43 -2.54 11.30
CA LEU A 160 -13.65 -1.79 10.98
C LEU A 160 -13.85 -1.81 9.46
N ASP A 161 -14.25 -2.99 8.95
CA ASP A 161 -14.62 -3.19 7.55
C ASP A 161 -15.94 -2.50 7.22
N HIS A 162 -16.14 -2.14 5.96
CA HIS A 162 -17.29 -1.37 5.48
C HIS A 162 -17.53 -0.06 6.27
N HIS A 163 -16.42 0.57 6.64
CA HIS A 163 -16.43 1.91 7.25
C HIS A 163 -15.71 2.88 6.31
N MET A 164 -16.45 3.82 5.77
CA MET A 164 -15.88 4.85 4.89
C MET A 164 -15.48 6.07 5.72
N ALA A 165 -14.18 6.34 5.80
CA ALA A 165 -13.72 7.57 6.44
C ALA A 165 -14.19 8.80 5.65
N ILE A 166 -14.80 9.75 6.36
CA ILE A 166 -15.41 10.94 5.78
C ILE A 166 -14.49 12.15 5.92
N ASP A 167 -14.02 12.38 7.16
CA ASP A 167 -13.16 13.53 7.46
C ASP A 167 -12.35 13.32 8.74
N LEU A 168 -11.28 14.09 8.90
CA LEU A 168 -10.46 14.10 10.09
C LEU A 168 -11.05 15.02 11.16
N ILE A 169 -11.00 14.61 12.43
CA ILE A 169 -11.40 15.41 13.55
C ILE A 169 -10.21 16.23 14.05
N ARG A 170 -10.34 17.54 14.05
CA ARG A 170 -9.30 18.45 14.54
C ARG A 170 -9.69 19.06 15.87
N ASP A 171 -8.75 19.11 16.80
CA ASP A 171 -8.95 19.86 18.04
C ASP A 171 -9.11 21.37 17.73
N LYS A 172 -10.18 21.95 18.26
CA LYS A 172 -10.46 23.38 18.13
C LYS A 172 -9.69 24.23 19.16
N ARG A 173 -9.10 23.59 20.16
CA ARG A 173 -8.43 24.23 21.28
C ARG A 173 -6.92 24.20 21.08
N GLY A 174 -6.32 25.18 20.45
CA GLY A 174 -4.86 25.33 20.41
C GLY A 174 -4.19 24.84 19.15
N ASP A 175 -3.41 23.77 19.19
CA ASP A 175 -2.45 23.33 18.17
C ASP A 175 -3.09 22.69 16.92
N LYS A 176 -4.41 22.61 16.86
CA LYS A 176 -5.16 22.04 15.73
C LYS A 176 -4.79 20.58 15.40
N ARG A 177 -4.33 19.80 16.39
CA ARG A 177 -4.00 18.39 16.21
C ARG A 177 -5.17 17.58 15.63
N CYS A 178 -4.85 16.55 14.86
CA CYS A 178 -5.80 15.52 14.50
C CYS A 178 -6.02 14.61 15.71
N ILE A 179 -7.27 14.45 16.12
CA ILE A 179 -7.68 13.70 17.32
C ILE A 179 -8.63 12.54 16.99
N GLY A 180 -8.79 12.21 15.71
CA GLY A 180 -9.66 11.14 15.25
C GLY A 180 -10.17 11.34 13.83
N ALA A 181 -11.17 10.55 13.47
CA ALA A 181 -11.87 10.66 12.19
C ALA A 181 -13.35 10.36 12.32
N TYR A 182 -14.15 10.97 11.46
CA TYR A 182 -15.54 10.55 11.21
C TYR A 182 -15.53 9.45 10.15
N ALA A 183 -16.27 8.38 10.39
CA ALA A 183 -16.50 7.35 9.40
C ALA A 183 -17.98 6.98 9.32
N LEU A 184 -18.44 6.70 8.09
CA LEU A 184 -19.75 6.11 7.84
C LEU A 184 -19.63 4.59 8.01
N ASP A 185 -20.35 4.04 8.99
CA ASP A 185 -20.65 2.62 9.08
C ASP A 185 -21.72 2.32 8.01
N ILE A 186 -21.24 1.77 6.89
CA ILE A 186 -22.09 1.56 5.68
C ILE A 186 -23.20 0.54 5.95
N LYS A 187 -22.91 -0.48 6.78
CA LYS A 187 -23.89 -1.54 7.09
C LYS A 187 -25.07 -1.04 7.92
N ASN A 188 -24.81 -0.06 8.79
CA ASN A 188 -25.82 0.47 9.72
C ASN A 188 -26.27 1.90 9.37
N ASP A 189 -25.80 2.45 8.26
CA ASP A 189 -26.13 3.80 7.76
C ASP A 189 -26.02 4.89 8.85
N ARG A 190 -24.90 4.91 9.56
CA ARG A 190 -24.66 5.87 10.64
C ARG A 190 -23.23 6.39 10.63
N VAL A 191 -23.06 7.66 10.97
CA VAL A 191 -21.75 8.28 11.14
C VAL A 191 -21.26 8.08 12.58
N ILE A 192 -20.04 7.59 12.72
CA ILE A 192 -19.38 7.36 14.00
C ILE A 192 -18.14 8.26 14.07
N ALA A 193 -17.91 8.86 15.23
CA ALA A 193 -16.67 9.58 15.53
C ALA A 193 -15.71 8.63 16.25
N TYR A 194 -14.61 8.28 15.61
CA TYR A 194 -13.53 7.49 16.19
C TYR A 194 -12.46 8.43 16.75
N GLY A 195 -12.26 8.42 18.08
CA GLY A 195 -11.17 9.15 18.71
C GLY A 195 -9.83 8.42 18.56
N ALA A 196 -8.73 9.16 18.42
CA ALA A 196 -7.39 8.57 18.41
C ALA A 196 -6.33 9.57 18.87
N LYS A 197 -5.24 9.05 19.47
CA LYS A 197 -4.05 9.87 19.79
C LYS A 197 -3.25 10.19 18.54
N ALA A 198 -3.23 9.27 17.57
CA ALA A 198 -2.64 9.44 16.24
C ALA A 198 -3.56 8.86 15.17
N VAL A 199 -3.65 9.53 14.02
CA VAL A 199 -4.37 9.06 12.83
C VAL A 199 -3.38 8.91 11.69
N VAL A 200 -3.40 7.75 11.05
CA VAL A 200 -2.52 7.43 9.92
C VAL A 200 -3.37 7.25 8.67
N LEU A 201 -3.06 8.01 7.63
CA LEU A 201 -3.67 7.88 6.31
C LEU A 201 -2.85 6.89 5.48
N ALA A 202 -3.39 5.70 5.27
CA ALA A 202 -2.85 4.64 4.42
C ALA A 202 -3.81 4.33 3.26
N THR A 203 -4.46 5.35 2.73
CA THR A 203 -5.66 5.30 1.88
C THR A 203 -5.37 5.03 0.41
N GLY A 204 -4.11 4.83 0.02
CA GLY A 204 -3.74 4.63 -1.37
C GLY A 204 -3.91 5.88 -2.23
N GLY A 205 -4.10 5.69 -3.53
CA GLY A 205 -4.12 6.74 -4.53
C GLY A 205 -5.51 7.22 -4.97
N ALA A 206 -5.54 7.98 -6.08
CA ALA A 206 -6.73 8.63 -6.63
C ALA A 206 -7.01 8.25 -8.09
N SER A 207 -6.44 7.16 -8.60
CA SER A 207 -6.49 6.87 -10.05
C SER A 207 -7.90 6.55 -10.57
N LYS A 208 -8.88 6.29 -9.67
CA LYS A 208 -10.29 6.16 -10.07
C LYS A 208 -10.93 7.49 -10.52
N ALA A 209 -10.22 8.61 -10.39
CA ALA A 209 -10.61 9.87 -11.04
C ALA A 209 -10.61 9.76 -12.58
N TYR A 210 -9.88 8.81 -13.15
CA TYR A 210 -9.83 8.56 -14.59
C TYR A 210 -10.88 7.52 -15.00
N LEU A 211 -11.43 7.69 -16.20
CA LEU A 211 -12.44 6.79 -16.76
C LEU A 211 -11.91 5.36 -16.94
N TYR A 212 -10.64 5.24 -17.37
CA TYR A 212 -9.95 3.97 -17.52
C TYR A 212 -8.77 3.94 -16.55
N THR A 213 -8.73 2.93 -15.71
CA THR A 213 -7.70 2.75 -14.70
C THR A 213 -7.52 1.28 -14.37
N SER A 214 -6.30 0.89 -14.03
CA SER A 214 -5.98 -0.43 -13.51
C SER A 214 -6.23 -0.57 -12.00
N ASN A 215 -6.50 0.55 -11.31
CA ASN A 215 -6.77 0.55 -9.88
C ASN A 215 -8.20 0.05 -9.57
N PRO A 216 -8.41 -0.54 -8.38
CA PRO A 216 -9.73 -0.93 -7.91
C PRO A 216 -10.63 0.29 -7.69
N ASP A 217 -11.95 0.04 -7.63
CA ASP A 217 -12.96 1.08 -7.50
C ASP A 217 -12.84 1.90 -6.20
N GLY A 218 -12.16 1.34 -5.18
CA GLY A 218 -11.89 2.02 -3.92
C GLY A 218 -10.85 3.15 -3.99
N SER A 219 -10.04 3.25 -5.07
CA SER A 219 -8.94 4.22 -5.20
C SER A 219 -9.44 5.62 -5.61
N THR A 220 -10.25 6.26 -4.78
CA THR A 220 -10.99 7.49 -5.07
C THR A 220 -10.34 8.77 -4.53
N GLY A 221 -9.18 8.67 -3.85
CA GLY A 221 -8.45 9.83 -3.33
C GLY A 221 -8.99 10.43 -2.04
N ASP A 222 -9.80 9.71 -1.30
CA ASP A 222 -10.45 10.21 -0.07
C ASP A 222 -9.45 10.71 0.96
N GLY A 223 -8.33 9.98 1.16
CA GLY A 223 -7.29 10.40 2.09
C GLY A 223 -6.60 11.70 1.71
N ILE A 224 -6.36 11.91 0.42
CA ILE A 224 -5.80 13.17 -0.10
C ILE A 224 -6.76 14.33 0.21
N ALA A 225 -8.05 14.13 -0.08
CA ALA A 225 -9.08 15.14 0.19
C ALA A 225 -9.22 15.44 1.68
N MET A 226 -9.23 14.42 2.55
CA MET A 226 -9.28 14.60 4.01
C MET A 226 -8.04 15.33 4.54
N ALA A 227 -6.85 14.97 4.05
CA ALA A 227 -5.60 15.63 4.44
C ALA A 227 -5.62 17.11 4.05
N TRP A 228 -6.04 17.42 2.83
CA TRP A 228 -6.17 18.80 2.36
C TRP A 228 -7.16 19.61 3.20
N ARG A 229 -8.36 19.08 3.47
CA ARG A 229 -9.35 19.76 4.33
C ARG A 229 -8.85 19.94 5.76
N ALA A 230 -8.00 19.03 6.24
CA ALA A 230 -7.33 19.17 7.53
C ALA A 230 -6.18 20.19 7.54
N GLY A 231 -5.82 20.74 6.39
CA GLY A 231 -4.78 21.76 6.25
C GLY A 231 -3.37 21.23 6.00
N ALA A 232 -3.24 19.96 5.60
CA ALA A 232 -1.98 19.41 5.13
C ALA A 232 -1.64 19.94 3.73
N ASN A 233 -0.35 20.05 3.43
CA ASN A 233 0.10 20.34 2.08
C ASN A 233 -0.13 19.12 1.18
N VAL A 234 -0.68 19.37 -0.01
CA VAL A 234 -0.85 18.37 -1.07
C VAL A 234 -0.02 18.83 -2.25
N ALA A 235 0.85 17.97 -2.76
CA ALA A 235 1.78 18.28 -3.84
C ALA A 235 1.76 17.19 -4.92
N ASN A 236 2.29 17.53 -6.09
CA ASN A 236 2.52 16.61 -7.21
C ASN A 236 1.24 15.96 -7.75
N MET A 237 0.09 16.60 -7.62
CA MET A 237 -1.21 16.07 -8.07
C MET A 237 -1.35 15.99 -9.59
N GLU A 238 -0.48 16.67 -10.34
CA GLU A 238 -0.38 16.58 -11.79
C GLU A 238 0.24 15.27 -12.28
N PHE A 239 0.93 14.52 -11.41
CA PHE A 239 1.59 13.27 -11.79
C PHE A 239 0.67 12.07 -11.55
N THR A 240 0.50 11.28 -12.60
CA THR A 240 -0.17 9.98 -12.57
C THR A 240 0.66 9.00 -13.37
N GLN A 241 0.97 7.85 -12.78
CA GLN A 241 1.68 6.80 -13.50
C GLN A 241 0.70 6.03 -14.39
N PHE A 242 0.98 5.99 -15.68
CA PHE A 242 0.24 5.18 -16.64
C PHE A 242 0.93 3.82 -16.81
N HIS A 243 0.17 2.73 -16.63
CA HIS A 243 0.69 1.39 -16.88
C HIS A 243 0.70 1.12 -18.39
N PRO A 244 1.88 0.92 -19.02
CA PRO A 244 1.99 0.89 -20.48
C PRO A 244 1.50 -0.40 -21.14
N THR A 245 1.19 -1.44 -20.36
CA THR A 245 0.73 -2.75 -20.85
C THR A 245 -0.63 -3.13 -20.27
N CYS A 246 -1.48 -2.15 -20.04
CA CYS A 246 -2.87 -2.37 -19.68
C CYS A 246 -3.69 -2.68 -20.93
N LEU A 247 -4.30 -3.88 -20.99
CA LEU A 247 -5.15 -4.25 -22.11
C LEU A 247 -6.49 -3.52 -21.99
N PHE A 248 -6.84 -2.79 -23.03
CA PHE A 248 -8.14 -2.15 -23.14
C PHE A 248 -9.18 -3.13 -23.76
N HIS A 249 -10.34 -3.24 -23.14
CA HIS A 249 -11.50 -3.91 -23.71
C HIS A 249 -12.78 -3.14 -23.35
N PRO A 250 -13.69 -2.89 -24.32
CA PRO A 250 -14.87 -2.05 -24.07
C PRO A 250 -15.88 -2.64 -23.09
N GLU A 251 -15.94 -3.98 -22.96
CA GLU A 251 -16.91 -4.68 -22.13
C GLU A 251 -16.28 -5.38 -20.91
N ALA A 252 -14.97 -5.27 -20.71
CA ALA A 252 -14.27 -5.89 -19.59
C ALA A 252 -13.48 -4.85 -18.80
N LYS A 253 -13.24 -5.16 -17.52
CA LYS A 253 -12.30 -4.36 -16.71
C LYS A 253 -10.92 -4.41 -17.34
N SER A 254 -10.15 -3.32 -17.16
CA SER A 254 -8.76 -3.24 -17.59
C SER A 254 -7.95 -4.41 -17.03
N PHE A 255 -7.22 -5.11 -17.89
CA PHE A 255 -6.38 -6.25 -17.52
C PHE A 255 -4.91 -5.85 -17.68
N LEU A 256 -4.12 -6.08 -16.61
CA LEU A 256 -2.69 -5.84 -16.66
C LEU A 256 -1.96 -7.02 -17.25
N VAL A 257 -1.23 -6.79 -18.36
CA VAL A 257 -0.18 -7.68 -18.79
C VAL A 257 1.05 -7.41 -17.93
N THR A 258 1.55 -8.44 -17.27
CA THR A 258 2.65 -8.28 -16.29
C THR A 258 3.85 -7.53 -16.85
N GLU A 259 4.43 -6.65 -16.05
CA GLU A 259 5.62 -5.88 -16.44
C GLU A 259 6.84 -6.76 -16.65
N ALA A 260 6.92 -7.92 -16.03
CA ALA A 260 7.98 -8.90 -16.19
C ALA A 260 8.21 -9.26 -17.67
N VAL A 261 7.17 -9.33 -18.50
CA VAL A 261 7.31 -9.57 -19.95
C VAL A 261 8.20 -8.52 -20.62
N ARG A 262 8.08 -7.25 -20.25
CA ARG A 262 8.95 -6.18 -20.77
C ARG A 262 10.35 -6.23 -20.16
N GLY A 263 10.45 -6.50 -18.88
CA GLY A 263 11.71 -6.64 -18.16
C GLY A 263 12.58 -7.75 -18.75
N GLU A 264 11.97 -8.84 -19.20
CA GLU A 264 12.64 -9.96 -19.88
C GLU A 264 12.83 -9.73 -21.41
N GLY A 265 12.58 -8.51 -21.88
CA GLY A 265 12.87 -8.11 -23.28
C GLY A 265 11.70 -8.20 -24.24
N GLY A 266 10.48 -8.46 -23.77
CA GLY A 266 9.28 -8.44 -24.59
C GLY A 266 9.04 -7.07 -25.24
N LYS A 267 8.71 -7.07 -26.54
CA LYS A 267 8.41 -5.85 -27.30
C LYS A 267 7.02 -5.88 -27.87
N LEU A 268 6.25 -4.83 -27.58
CA LEU A 268 4.95 -4.62 -28.26
C LEU A 268 5.22 -4.22 -29.70
N ARG A 269 4.61 -4.92 -30.66
CA ARG A 269 4.73 -4.63 -32.09
C ARG A 269 3.36 -4.46 -32.71
N LEU A 270 3.27 -3.62 -33.73
CA LEU A 270 2.11 -3.59 -34.60
C LEU A 270 2.07 -4.89 -35.40
N GLY A 271 0.87 -5.45 -35.61
CA GLY A 271 0.68 -6.56 -36.54
C GLY A 271 1.03 -6.10 -37.97
N ASN A 272 1.65 -6.99 -38.74
CA ASN A 272 1.91 -6.74 -40.17
C ASN A 272 0.58 -6.78 -40.95
#